data_fc806f39ddcdc3e2ec75aa8aacf830ae
#
_entry.id   fc806f39ddcdc3e2ec75aa8aacf830ae
#
_cell.length_a   1.000
_cell.length_b   1.000
_cell.length_c   1.000
_cell.angle_alpha   90.00
_cell.angle_beta   90.00
_cell.angle_gamma   90.00
#
_symmetry.space_group_name_H-M   'P 1'
#
loop_
_entity.id
_entity.type
_entity.pdbx_description
1 polymer ?
#
loop_
_entity_poly.entity_id
_entity_poly.type
_entity_poly.pdbx_seq_one_letter_code
_entity_poly.pdbx_strand_id
1 'polypeptide(L)'
;ISDQALSLTTDNQVSLAIAEEITGSISMVALDDFVANVLANQTTQALANLETIFNNGKSMNRFATELLNYFRDLLVVQSGGENTHNSSTFQANLEVSQDDLFHMIDLVTKRLPEIKTSLQPKIYAEMLTIQLSEWHKTAVSQDLPENISEEFEALKAEIKDLKQQLAKVSTSPVPK
;
A
#
# COMPACT_ATOMS: atom_id res chain seq x y z
N ILE A 1 1.33 -36.18 30.49
CA ILE A 1 2.36 -35.24 30.96
C ILE A 1 3.41 -34.99 29.88
N SER A 2 3.69 -36.00 29.04
CA SER A 2 4.59 -35.85 27.91
C SER A 2 4.04 -34.91 26.81
N ASP A 3 2.73 -34.65 26.85
CA ASP A 3 2.08 -33.75 25.90
C ASP A 3 2.37 -32.27 26.15
N GLN A 4 2.86 -31.91 27.33
CA GLN A 4 3.16 -30.52 27.67
C GLN A 4 4.31 -29.95 26.88
N ALA A 5 5.31 -30.77 26.56
CA ALA A 5 6.46 -30.29 25.76
C ALA A 5 6.12 -30.09 24.29
N LEU A 6 5.22 -30.89 23.75
CA LEU A 6 4.74 -30.77 22.37
C LEU A 6 3.72 -29.63 22.20
N SER A 7 2.92 -29.38 23.24
CA SER A 7 1.86 -28.38 23.19
C SER A 7 2.34 -26.98 23.45
N LEU A 8 3.55 -26.76 23.95
CA LEU A 8 4.05 -25.41 24.24
C LEU A 8 4.14 -24.52 23.00
N THR A 9 4.63 -25.06 21.88
CA THR A 9 4.69 -24.31 20.62
C THR A 9 3.31 -24.12 20.01
N THR A 10 2.49 -25.16 20.06
CA THR A 10 1.10 -25.11 19.57
C THR A 10 0.26 -24.20 20.45
N ASP A 11 0.44 -24.27 21.77
CA ASP A 11 -0.27 -23.41 22.72
C ASP A 11 0.09 -21.95 22.55
N ASN A 12 1.34 -21.62 22.24
CA ASN A 12 1.74 -20.25 21.98
C ASN A 12 1.06 -19.71 20.72
N GLN A 13 0.96 -20.50 19.66
CA GLN A 13 0.27 -20.08 18.43
C GLN A 13 -1.22 -19.92 18.65
N VAL A 14 -1.84 -20.86 19.39
CA VAL A 14 -3.27 -20.79 19.72
C VAL A 14 -3.54 -19.62 20.65
N SER A 15 -2.68 -19.37 21.63
CA SER A 15 -2.82 -18.24 22.55
C SER A 15 -2.69 -16.90 21.82
N LEU A 16 -1.79 -16.80 20.86
CA LEU A 16 -1.63 -15.60 20.04
C LEU A 16 -2.86 -15.37 19.17
N ALA A 17 -3.36 -16.40 18.51
CA ALA A 17 -4.57 -16.33 17.69
C ALA A 17 -5.79 -15.94 18.52
N ILE A 18 -5.95 -16.51 19.71
CA ILE A 18 -7.04 -16.17 20.64
C ILE A 18 -6.90 -14.72 21.11
N ALA A 19 -5.68 -14.29 21.44
CA ALA A 19 -5.44 -12.91 21.86
C ALA A 19 -5.76 -11.93 20.73
N GLU A 20 -5.39 -12.24 19.49
CA GLU A 20 -5.73 -11.44 18.31
C GLU A 20 -7.24 -11.35 18.13
N GLU A 21 -7.96 -12.45 18.30
CA GLU A 21 -9.40 -12.49 18.18
C GLU A 21 -10.09 -11.68 19.28
N ILE A 22 -9.65 -11.83 20.53
CA ILE A 22 -10.21 -11.12 21.68
C ILE A 22 -9.95 -9.62 21.60
N THR A 23 -8.75 -9.21 21.22
CA THR A 23 -8.36 -7.80 21.13
C THR A 23 -8.84 -7.14 19.85
N GLY A 24 -9.35 -7.92 18.90
CA GLY A 24 -9.70 -7.40 17.57
C GLY A 24 -8.49 -7.05 16.72
N SER A 25 -7.30 -7.48 17.13
CA SER A 25 -6.07 -7.25 16.38
C SER A 25 -6.06 -8.05 15.08
N ILE A 26 -5.44 -7.47 14.07
CA ILE A 26 -5.30 -8.10 12.76
C ILE A 26 -4.01 -8.90 12.76
N SER A 27 -4.03 -10.10 12.17
CA SER A 27 -2.84 -10.94 12.14
C SER A 27 -1.70 -10.25 11.36
N MET A 28 -0.47 -10.45 11.81
CA MET A 28 0.70 -9.89 11.14
C MET A 28 0.82 -10.39 9.70
N VAL A 29 0.45 -11.66 9.45
CA VAL A 29 0.46 -12.23 8.10
C VAL A 29 -0.48 -11.48 7.18
N ALA A 30 -1.69 -11.14 7.65
CA ALA A 30 -2.66 -10.38 6.86
C ALA A 30 -2.13 -8.98 6.51
N LEU A 31 -1.50 -8.30 7.46
CA LEU A 31 -0.87 -7.00 7.22
C LEU A 31 0.33 -7.10 6.29
N ASP A 32 1.18 -8.10 6.47
CA ASP A 32 2.32 -8.35 5.58
C ASP A 32 1.87 -8.51 4.14
N ASP A 33 0.87 -9.34 3.90
CA ASP A 33 0.34 -9.61 2.56
C ASP A 33 -0.32 -8.38 1.96
N PHE A 34 -1.08 -7.65 2.76
CA PHE A 34 -1.72 -6.41 2.32
C PHE A 34 -0.67 -5.40 1.86
N VAL A 35 0.35 -5.16 2.67
CA VAL A 35 1.41 -4.19 2.37
C VAL A 35 2.23 -4.66 1.16
N ALA A 36 2.55 -5.95 1.08
CA ALA A 36 3.26 -6.50 -0.07
C ALA A 36 2.50 -6.27 -1.38
N ASN A 37 1.19 -6.48 -1.36
CA ASN A 37 0.35 -6.24 -2.54
C ASN A 37 0.25 -4.75 -2.89
N VAL A 38 0.17 -3.88 -1.88
CA VAL A 38 0.20 -2.42 -2.09
C VAL A 38 1.52 -2.01 -2.76
N LEU A 39 2.65 -2.47 -2.24
CA LEU A 39 3.97 -2.12 -2.76
C LEU A 39 4.21 -2.69 -4.16
N ALA A 40 3.58 -3.83 -4.48
CA ALA A 40 3.67 -4.44 -5.80
C ALA A 40 2.65 -3.87 -6.80
N ASN A 41 1.89 -2.85 -6.42
CA ASN A 41 0.85 -2.22 -7.24
C ASN A 41 -0.28 -3.19 -7.61
N GLN A 42 -0.51 -4.20 -6.76
CA GLN A 42 -1.55 -5.19 -6.95
C GLN A 42 -2.82 -4.74 -6.22
N THR A 43 -3.49 -3.73 -6.76
CA THR A 43 -4.67 -3.10 -6.14
C THR A 43 -5.78 -4.13 -5.90
N THR A 44 -6.07 -4.98 -6.88
CA THR A 44 -7.10 -6.02 -6.77
C THR A 44 -6.79 -6.99 -5.64
N GLN A 45 -5.52 -7.42 -5.52
CA GLN A 45 -5.09 -8.33 -4.47
C GLN A 45 -5.14 -7.66 -3.09
N ALA A 46 -4.74 -6.40 -3.02
CA ALA A 46 -4.82 -5.63 -1.77
C ALA A 46 -6.28 -5.47 -1.31
N LEU A 47 -7.20 -5.19 -2.23
CA LEU A 47 -8.63 -5.13 -1.93
C LEU A 47 -9.17 -6.48 -1.47
N ALA A 48 -8.71 -7.58 -2.07
CA ALA A 48 -9.08 -8.93 -1.63
C ALA A 48 -8.58 -9.22 -0.21
N ASN A 49 -7.37 -8.81 0.13
CA ASN A 49 -6.85 -8.92 1.50
C ASN A 49 -7.71 -8.11 2.48
N LEU A 50 -8.09 -6.91 2.11
CA LEU A 50 -8.97 -6.06 2.94
C LEU A 50 -10.32 -6.72 3.16
N GLU A 51 -10.91 -7.28 2.10
CA GLU A 51 -12.19 -7.99 2.17
C GLU A 51 -12.11 -9.17 3.14
N THR A 52 -11.03 -9.94 3.08
CA THR A 52 -10.79 -11.06 4.00
C THR A 52 -10.71 -10.57 5.44
N ILE A 53 -9.98 -9.48 5.69
CA ILE A 53 -9.86 -8.88 7.02
C ILE A 53 -11.23 -8.44 7.53
N PHE A 54 -12.01 -7.77 6.68
CA PHE A 54 -13.36 -7.33 7.01
C PHE A 54 -14.29 -8.50 7.31
N ASN A 55 -14.26 -9.54 6.47
CA ASN A 55 -15.11 -10.72 6.63
C ASN A 55 -14.77 -11.53 7.88
N ASN A 56 -13.55 -11.40 8.40
CA ASN A 56 -13.15 -11.99 9.68
C ASN A 56 -13.64 -11.17 10.86
N GLY A 57 -14.47 -10.14 10.64
CA GLY A 57 -15.06 -9.33 11.69
C GLY A 57 -14.15 -8.27 12.28
N LYS A 58 -13.04 -7.96 11.61
CA LYS A 58 -12.10 -6.97 12.10
C LYS A 58 -12.60 -5.55 11.80
N SER A 59 -12.42 -4.64 12.75
CA SER A 59 -12.77 -3.23 12.60
C SER A 59 -11.86 -2.55 11.59
N MET A 60 -12.42 -1.75 10.70
CA MET A 60 -11.65 -0.98 9.74
C MET A 60 -10.83 0.13 10.42
N ASN A 61 -11.32 0.69 11.51
CA ASN A 61 -10.56 1.61 12.35
C ASN A 61 -9.31 0.94 12.91
N ARG A 62 -9.46 -0.28 13.41
CA ARG A 62 -8.33 -1.06 13.91
C ARG A 62 -7.35 -1.40 12.79
N PHE A 63 -7.87 -1.77 11.63
CA PHE A 63 -7.05 -2.04 10.45
C PHE A 63 -6.19 -0.83 10.08
N ALA A 64 -6.79 0.35 9.98
CA ALA A 64 -6.06 1.56 9.62
C ALA A 64 -5.00 1.92 10.65
N THR A 65 -5.32 1.77 11.94
CA THR A 65 -4.39 2.04 13.03
C THR A 65 -3.20 1.07 12.98
N GLU A 66 -3.45 -0.21 12.78
CA GLU A 66 -2.38 -1.22 12.71
C GLU A 66 -1.55 -1.08 11.44
N LEU A 67 -2.17 -0.67 10.34
CA LEU A 67 -1.46 -0.36 9.10
C LEU A 67 -0.49 0.81 9.31
N LEU A 68 -0.94 1.85 9.99
CA LEU A 68 -0.10 2.99 10.34
C LEU A 68 1.11 2.55 11.19
N ASN A 69 0.86 1.70 12.18
CA ASN A 69 1.93 1.15 13.02
C ASN A 69 2.90 0.30 12.21
N TYR A 70 2.41 -0.46 11.24
CA TYR A 70 3.23 -1.28 10.35
C TYR A 70 4.19 -0.39 9.53
N PHE A 71 3.69 0.67 8.94
CA PHE A 71 4.53 1.60 8.18
C PHE A 71 5.55 2.29 9.07
N ARG A 72 5.16 2.65 10.30
CA ARG A 72 6.10 3.20 11.28
C ARG A 72 7.22 2.21 11.60
N ASP A 73 6.87 0.94 11.79
CA ASP A 73 7.85 -0.10 12.10
C ASP A 73 8.86 -0.26 10.95
N LEU A 74 8.39 -0.19 9.70
CA LEU A 74 9.27 -0.19 8.53
C LEU A 74 10.26 0.98 8.58
N LEU A 75 9.78 2.19 8.88
CA LEU A 75 10.62 3.37 9.00
C LEU A 75 11.65 3.23 10.12
N VAL A 76 11.23 2.73 11.27
CA VAL A 76 12.10 2.56 12.43
C VAL A 76 13.24 1.59 12.09
N VAL A 77 12.94 0.46 11.46
CA VAL A 77 13.95 -0.53 11.08
C VAL A 77 14.88 0.05 10.01
N GLN A 78 14.36 0.76 9.02
CA GLN A 78 15.18 1.40 7.99
C GLN A 78 16.13 2.47 8.57
N SER A 79 15.72 3.11 9.67
CA SER A 79 16.51 4.14 10.34
C SER A 79 17.51 3.56 11.33
N GLY A 80 17.65 2.25 11.41
CA GLY A 80 18.58 1.56 12.30
C GLY A 80 17.97 1.06 13.61
N GLY A 81 16.66 1.14 13.77
CA GLY A 81 15.96 0.61 14.93
C GLY A 81 15.91 -0.91 14.93
N GLU A 82 15.52 -1.46 16.07
CA GLU A 82 15.43 -2.91 16.23
C GLU A 82 14.25 -3.48 15.44
N ASN A 83 14.52 -4.55 14.69
CA ASN A 83 13.47 -5.27 13.97
C ASN A 83 12.87 -6.35 14.89
N THR A 84 11.63 -6.14 15.31
CA THR A 84 10.90 -7.09 16.16
C THR A 84 10.04 -8.07 15.34
N HIS A 85 10.02 -7.89 14.01
CA HIS A 85 9.24 -8.75 13.11
C HIS A 85 10.09 -9.88 12.56
N ASN A 86 9.60 -11.11 12.66
CA ASN A 86 10.31 -12.30 12.19
C ASN A 86 9.83 -12.76 10.80
N SER A 87 9.02 -11.96 10.14
CA SER A 87 8.40 -12.31 8.85
C SER A 87 9.37 -12.03 7.69
N SER A 88 9.50 -12.98 6.77
CA SER A 88 10.25 -12.77 5.54
C SER A 88 9.57 -11.74 4.63
N THR A 89 8.24 -11.66 4.67
CA THR A 89 7.47 -10.66 3.92
C THR A 89 7.75 -9.26 4.46
N PHE A 90 7.84 -9.10 5.78
CA PHE A 90 8.23 -7.83 6.38
C PHE A 90 9.62 -7.41 5.92
N GLN A 91 10.57 -8.33 5.87
CA GLN A 91 11.92 -8.07 5.37
C GLN A 91 11.91 -7.61 3.92
N ALA A 92 11.10 -8.24 3.08
CA ALA A 92 10.94 -7.83 1.69
C ALA A 92 10.30 -6.44 1.59
N ASN A 93 9.33 -6.12 2.45
CA ASN A 93 8.67 -4.82 2.48
C ASN A 93 9.61 -3.69 2.93
N LEU A 94 10.74 -4.00 3.57
CA LEU A 94 11.76 -2.99 3.94
C LEU A 94 12.47 -2.37 2.73
N GLU A 95 12.29 -2.93 1.55
CA GLU A 95 12.87 -2.38 0.32
C GLU A 95 12.19 -1.09 -0.14
N VAL A 96 11.04 -0.76 0.42
CA VAL A 96 10.31 0.47 0.07
C VAL A 96 11.13 1.70 0.49
N SER A 97 11.09 2.76 -0.31
CA SER A 97 11.81 4.01 0.01
C SER A 97 11.17 4.72 1.18
N GLN A 98 11.97 5.49 1.93
CA GLN A 98 11.48 6.29 3.04
C GLN A 98 10.47 7.35 2.59
N ASP A 99 10.70 7.96 1.44
CA ASP A 99 9.79 8.96 0.88
C ASP A 99 8.41 8.35 0.60
N ASP A 100 8.39 7.15 0.04
CA ASP A 100 7.15 6.41 -0.20
C ASP A 100 6.44 6.10 1.12
N LEU A 101 7.20 5.67 2.13
CA LEU A 101 6.65 5.38 3.47
C LEU A 101 6.02 6.63 4.09
N PHE A 102 6.70 7.77 4.03
CA PHE A 102 6.16 9.03 4.56
C PHE A 102 4.86 9.40 3.87
N HIS A 103 4.79 9.23 2.56
CA HIS A 103 3.59 9.53 1.81
C HIS A 103 2.44 8.58 2.16
N MET A 104 2.74 7.28 2.28
CA MET A 104 1.73 6.29 2.67
C MET A 104 1.22 6.53 4.09
N ILE A 105 2.11 6.89 5.01
CA ILE A 105 1.73 7.27 6.38
C ILE A 105 0.80 8.50 6.36
N ASP A 106 1.13 9.49 5.54
CA ASP A 106 0.29 10.69 5.40
C ASP A 106 -1.11 10.34 4.88
N LEU A 107 -1.20 9.46 3.89
CA LEU A 107 -2.49 9.00 3.35
C LEU A 107 -3.33 8.30 4.42
N VAL A 108 -2.73 7.39 5.19
CA VAL A 108 -3.43 6.68 6.26
C VAL A 108 -3.88 7.67 7.33
N THR A 109 -3.01 8.60 7.71
CA THR A 109 -3.32 9.61 8.72
C THR A 109 -4.49 10.49 8.32
N LYS A 110 -4.56 10.86 7.04
CA LYS A 110 -5.66 11.68 6.51
C LYS A 110 -6.99 10.92 6.48
N ARG A 111 -6.95 9.62 6.18
CA ARG A 111 -8.17 8.80 6.10
C ARG A 111 -8.65 8.27 7.45
N LEU A 112 -7.76 8.21 8.44
CA LEU A 112 -8.08 7.62 9.73
C LEU A 112 -9.28 8.29 10.43
N PRO A 113 -9.38 9.64 10.48
CA PRO A 113 -10.57 10.27 11.09
C PRO A 113 -11.86 9.92 10.36
N GLU A 114 -11.83 9.84 9.03
CA GLU A 114 -12.99 9.48 8.22
C GLU A 114 -13.45 8.05 8.53
N ILE A 115 -12.50 7.13 8.64
CA ILE A 115 -12.78 5.73 8.99
C ILE A 115 -13.38 5.64 10.39
N LYS A 116 -12.85 6.42 11.35
CA LYS A 116 -13.31 6.41 12.74
C LYS A 116 -14.74 6.92 12.91
N THR A 117 -15.12 7.94 12.15
CA THR A 117 -16.39 8.63 12.34
C THR A 117 -17.47 8.24 11.35
N SER A 118 -17.13 7.50 10.31
CA SER A 118 -18.08 7.13 9.27
C SER A 118 -19.01 5.99 9.72
N LEU A 119 -20.23 6.02 9.20
CA LEU A 119 -21.17 4.92 9.31
C LEU A 119 -20.80 3.76 8.35
N GLN A 120 -19.96 4.02 7.37
CA GLN A 120 -19.50 3.03 6.40
C GLN A 120 -17.96 3.04 6.31
N PRO A 121 -17.27 2.61 7.38
CA PRO A 121 -15.82 2.68 7.43
C PRO A 121 -15.14 1.82 6.36
N LYS A 122 -15.80 0.74 5.90
CA LYS A 122 -15.26 -0.13 4.86
C LYS A 122 -15.02 0.62 3.56
N ILE A 123 -15.93 1.52 3.17
CA ILE A 123 -15.78 2.31 1.93
C ILE A 123 -14.51 3.17 2.00
N TYR A 124 -14.28 3.84 3.14
CA TYR A 124 -13.08 4.66 3.31
C TYR A 124 -11.81 3.82 3.35
N ALA A 125 -11.88 2.61 3.93
CA ALA A 125 -10.76 1.67 3.91
C ALA A 125 -10.45 1.19 2.49
N GLU A 126 -11.47 0.93 1.69
CA GLU A 126 -11.30 0.58 0.27
C GLU A 126 -10.68 1.73 -0.52
N MET A 127 -11.16 2.96 -0.31
CA MET A 127 -10.59 4.15 -0.94
C MET A 127 -9.12 4.33 -0.56
N LEU A 128 -8.79 4.14 0.71
CA LEU A 128 -7.41 4.20 1.19
C LEU A 128 -6.54 3.15 0.49
N THR A 129 -7.03 1.92 0.37
CA THR A 129 -6.32 0.82 -0.29
C THR A 129 -6.00 1.19 -1.75
N ILE A 130 -6.98 1.72 -2.46
CA ILE A 130 -6.81 2.16 -3.85
C ILE A 130 -5.78 3.29 -3.94
N GLN A 131 -5.88 4.28 -3.06
CA GLN A 131 -4.95 5.41 -3.05
C GLN A 131 -3.52 4.96 -2.77
N LEU A 132 -3.33 4.06 -1.81
CA LEU A 132 -2.01 3.53 -1.48
C LEU A 132 -1.38 2.78 -2.66
N SER A 133 -2.17 1.93 -3.33
CA SER A 133 -1.69 1.12 -4.45
C SER A 133 -1.44 1.97 -5.70
N GLU A 134 -2.37 2.86 -6.02
CA GLU A 134 -2.29 3.69 -7.23
C GLU A 134 -1.23 4.78 -7.10
N TRP A 135 -1.10 5.40 -5.92
CA TRP A 135 -0.07 6.42 -5.70
C TRP A 135 1.32 5.84 -5.90
N HIS A 136 1.57 4.66 -5.34
CA HIS A 136 2.87 4.00 -5.47
C HIS A 136 3.20 3.70 -6.93
N LYS A 137 2.21 3.27 -7.69
CA LYS A 137 2.34 3.06 -9.13
C LYS A 137 2.72 4.35 -9.87
N THR A 138 2.08 5.46 -9.51
CA THR A 138 2.36 6.78 -10.10
C THR A 138 3.76 7.25 -9.74
N ALA A 139 4.19 7.05 -8.48
CA ALA A 139 5.53 7.41 -8.02
C ALA A 139 6.61 6.63 -8.78
N VAL A 140 6.41 5.33 -8.98
CA VAL A 140 7.33 4.51 -9.77
C VAL A 140 7.42 5.02 -11.21
N SER A 141 6.30 5.47 -11.77
CA SER A 141 6.29 6.06 -13.11
C SER A 141 7.05 7.39 -13.18
N GLN A 142 7.09 8.14 -12.08
CA GLN A 142 7.81 9.40 -12.01
C GLN A 142 9.31 9.23 -11.75
N ASP A 143 9.71 8.10 -11.18
CA ASP A 143 11.10 7.75 -10.89
C ASP A 143 11.80 7.06 -12.07
N LEU A 144 11.32 7.29 -13.28
CA LEU A 144 11.97 6.77 -14.48
C LEU A 144 13.38 7.38 -14.61
N PRO A 145 14.36 6.60 -15.13
CA PRO A 145 15.69 7.13 -15.38
C PRO A 145 15.63 8.41 -16.20
N GLU A 146 16.53 9.35 -15.92
CA GLU A 146 16.56 10.67 -16.57
C GLU A 146 16.49 10.58 -18.10
N ASN A 147 17.20 9.60 -18.69
CA ASN A 147 17.21 9.40 -20.14
C ASN A 147 15.81 9.03 -20.69
N ILE A 148 15.06 8.20 -19.97
CA ILE A 148 13.68 7.83 -20.35
C ILE A 148 12.74 9.01 -20.17
N SER A 149 12.92 9.78 -19.09
CA SER A 149 12.15 10.99 -18.82
C SER A 149 12.38 12.04 -19.92
N GLU A 150 13.63 12.22 -20.34
CA GLU A 150 13.97 13.13 -21.44
C GLU A 150 13.35 12.67 -22.76
N GLU A 151 13.42 11.37 -23.07
CA GLU A 151 12.78 10.81 -24.27
C GLU A 151 11.28 10.99 -24.24
N PHE A 152 10.65 10.80 -23.07
CA PHE A 152 9.21 10.97 -22.91
C PHE A 152 8.81 12.44 -23.12
N GLU A 153 9.56 13.39 -22.58
CA GLU A 153 9.32 14.82 -22.78
C GLU A 153 9.56 15.23 -24.25
N ALA A 154 10.58 14.65 -24.89
CA ALA A 154 10.85 14.87 -26.30
C ALA A 154 9.69 14.36 -27.17
N LEU A 155 9.16 13.17 -26.86
CA LEU A 155 7.99 12.61 -27.56
C LEU A 155 6.75 13.47 -27.37
N LYS A 156 6.51 13.98 -26.17
CA LYS A 156 5.41 14.90 -25.90
C LYS A 156 5.52 16.19 -26.73
N ALA A 157 6.72 16.75 -26.79
CA ALA A 157 6.99 17.96 -27.58
C ALA A 157 6.76 17.69 -29.05
N GLU A 158 7.22 16.56 -29.56
CA GLU A 158 7.05 16.15 -30.95
C GLU A 158 5.57 15.94 -31.30
N ILE A 159 4.80 15.28 -30.44
CA ILE A 159 3.36 15.12 -30.63
C ILE A 159 2.66 16.49 -30.66
N LYS A 160 3.03 17.39 -29.78
CA LYS A 160 2.47 18.73 -29.71
C LYS A 160 2.76 19.50 -31.00
N ASP A 161 3.99 19.42 -31.51
CA ASP A 161 4.41 20.06 -32.75
C ASP A 161 3.64 19.49 -33.93
N LEU A 162 3.52 18.16 -34.02
CA LEU A 162 2.75 17.49 -35.07
C LEU A 162 1.29 17.91 -35.05
N LYS A 163 0.70 18.04 -33.88
CA LYS A 163 -0.69 18.51 -33.72
C LYS A 163 -0.83 19.95 -34.21
N GLN A 164 0.12 20.80 -33.92
CA GLN A 164 0.12 22.20 -34.43
C GLN A 164 0.26 22.24 -35.94
N GLN A 165 1.13 21.44 -36.54
CA GLN A 165 1.29 21.34 -37.98
C GLN A 165 0.02 20.81 -38.63
N LEU A 166 -0.62 19.81 -38.04
CA LEU A 166 -1.87 19.27 -38.55
C LEU A 166 -3.00 20.31 -38.49
N ALA A 167 -3.06 21.09 -37.41
CA ALA A 167 -4.03 22.17 -37.28
C ALA A 167 -3.79 23.28 -38.37
N LYS A 168 -2.55 23.61 -38.65
CA LYS A 168 -2.22 24.55 -39.70
C LYS A 168 -2.60 24.07 -41.11
N VAL A 169 -2.37 22.76 -41.36
CA VAL A 169 -2.75 22.14 -42.63
C VAL A 169 -4.27 22.10 -42.79
N SER A 170 -5.01 21.84 -41.71
CA SER A 170 -6.48 21.80 -41.81
C SER A 170 -7.13 23.18 -41.87
N THR A 171 -6.43 24.26 -41.46
CA THR A 171 -6.93 25.63 -41.50
C THR A 171 -6.39 26.43 -42.72
N SER A 172 -5.35 25.95 -43.38
CA SER A 172 -4.83 26.56 -44.57
C SER A 172 -5.71 26.26 -45.78
N PRO A 173 -6.10 27.25 -46.59
CA PRO A 173 -6.81 26.97 -47.82
C PRO A 173 -5.91 26.12 -48.74
N VAL A 174 -6.51 25.10 -49.33
CA VAL A 174 -5.78 24.23 -50.26
C VAL A 174 -5.26 25.07 -51.40
N PRO A 175 -3.93 25.10 -51.62
CA PRO A 175 -3.40 25.83 -52.77
C PRO A 175 -3.92 25.20 -54.07
N LYS A 176 -4.45 26.01 -54.89
CA LYS A 176 -4.92 25.59 -56.19
C LYS A 176 -3.80 25.45 -57.18
#